data_985445fe95a20538f346eb0df2e39e3f
#
_entry.id   985445fe95a20538f346eb0df2e39e3f
#
_cell.length_a   1.000
_cell.length_b   1.000
_cell.length_c   1.000
_cell.angle_alpha   90.00
_cell.angle_beta   90.00
_cell.angle_gamma   90.00
#
_symmetry.space_group_name_H-M   'P 1'
#
loop_
_entity.id
_entity.type
_entity.pdbx_description
1 polymer ?
#
loop_
_entity_poly.entity_id
_entity_poly.type
_entity_poly.pdbx_seq_one_letter_code
_entity_poly.pdbx_strand_id
1 'polypeptide(L)'
;MKITIHRGASQVGGCVTEIESDGYKVFIDFGEQLPGAEKKEPLKIDGLNYGDVSKSALLISHYHGDHIGKICETNANLRIYMGKTALEIYKCLEQRLSFIPKKEESEKHKEIVERIEKINTFKALQQIKVGKIAVTPLFVDHSAFDAYMFVIEANGKRILHTGDFRGHGFRSKGLLPSLKSYAKNIDYIISEGTNIQRPNATIQTEQELQKDFERSFGKNKYNFVLVSSTNVDRIFSLYHASKKAKRCFICDSYQAKILKIVSENHKQYSSFYNIDYANKTTPAGRFFVLNPNRENFYSFDGELKPYLEKYGFCMLIRSNSRFQPLLDEYAQSDATRVYYSIWSG
;
A
#
# COMPACT_ATOMS: atom_id res chain seq x y z
N MET A 1 -9.85 -5.18 -31.30
CA MET A 1 -9.31 -4.76 -29.98
C MET A 1 -8.51 -3.48 -30.16
N LYS A 2 -8.69 -2.50 -29.27
CA LYS A 2 -7.95 -1.24 -29.24
C LYS A 2 -7.36 -1.05 -27.84
N ILE A 3 -6.12 -0.59 -27.75
CA ILE A 3 -5.46 -0.20 -26.50
C ILE A 3 -5.21 1.30 -26.57
N THR A 4 -5.63 2.04 -25.55
CA THR A 4 -5.40 3.49 -25.45
C THR A 4 -4.81 3.82 -24.09
N ILE A 5 -3.64 4.46 -24.08
CA ILE A 5 -3.06 5.01 -22.86
C ILE A 5 -3.45 6.48 -22.81
N HIS A 6 -4.46 6.80 -22.02
CA HIS A 6 -4.98 8.17 -21.91
C HIS A 6 -4.00 9.08 -21.17
N ARG A 7 -3.30 8.52 -20.17
CA ARG A 7 -2.28 9.24 -19.39
C ARG A 7 -1.30 8.25 -18.76
N GLY A 8 -0.05 8.68 -18.50
CA GLY A 8 1.01 7.86 -17.91
C GLY A 8 2.11 7.47 -18.89
N ALA A 9 1.92 7.64 -20.22
CA ALA A 9 2.94 7.25 -21.22
C ALA A 9 4.18 8.16 -21.22
N SER A 10 4.05 9.42 -20.83
CA SER A 10 5.12 10.43 -20.83
C SER A 10 5.39 11.06 -19.48
N GLN A 11 4.83 10.52 -18.43
CA GLN A 11 4.97 11.01 -17.06
C GLN A 11 4.88 9.86 -16.07
N VAL A 12 5.43 10.06 -14.88
CA VAL A 12 5.19 9.16 -13.74
C VAL A 12 3.87 9.50 -13.08
N GLY A 13 3.05 8.48 -12.84
CA GLY A 13 1.74 8.62 -12.18
C GLY A 13 0.63 9.19 -13.04
N GLY A 14 -0.56 9.30 -12.45
CA GLY A 14 -1.78 9.70 -13.14
C GLY A 14 -2.23 8.67 -14.18
N CYS A 15 -1.94 7.39 -13.97
CA CYS A 15 -2.12 6.32 -14.94
C CYS A 15 -3.59 6.09 -15.30
N VAL A 16 -3.85 5.96 -16.61
CA VAL A 16 -5.16 5.55 -17.14
C VAL A 16 -4.94 4.79 -18.44
N THR A 17 -5.25 3.50 -18.42
CA THR A 17 -5.18 2.63 -19.61
C THR A 17 -6.56 2.09 -19.95
N GLU A 18 -6.95 2.12 -21.23
CA GLU A 18 -8.20 1.58 -21.75
C GLU A 18 -7.91 0.40 -22.70
N ILE A 19 -8.63 -0.69 -22.52
CA ILE A 19 -8.71 -1.82 -23.45
C ILE A 19 -10.16 -1.93 -23.94
N GLU A 20 -10.36 -1.78 -25.24
CA GLU A 20 -11.67 -1.85 -25.89
C GLU A 20 -11.74 -3.06 -26.82
N SER A 21 -12.82 -3.82 -26.73
CA SER A 21 -13.15 -4.92 -27.64
C SER A 21 -14.63 -5.14 -27.75
N ASP A 22 -15.15 -5.24 -28.97
CA ASP A 22 -16.58 -5.50 -29.26
C ASP A 22 -17.56 -4.56 -28.54
N GLY A 23 -17.19 -3.29 -28.39
CA GLY A 23 -17.97 -2.25 -27.72
C GLY A 23 -17.99 -2.35 -26.19
N TYR A 24 -17.17 -3.23 -25.58
CA TYR A 24 -16.91 -3.27 -24.14
C TYR A 24 -15.57 -2.62 -23.83
N LYS A 25 -15.47 -1.97 -22.65
CA LYS A 25 -14.28 -1.27 -22.23
C LYS A 25 -13.83 -1.71 -20.83
N VAL A 26 -12.56 -1.95 -20.68
CA VAL A 26 -11.89 -2.15 -19.40
C VAL A 26 -10.86 -1.06 -19.21
N PHE A 27 -10.99 -0.34 -18.11
CA PHE A 27 -10.00 0.66 -17.70
C PHE A 27 -9.14 0.07 -16.58
N ILE A 28 -7.84 0.36 -16.63
CA ILE A 28 -6.90 0.07 -15.54
C ILE A 28 -6.42 1.38 -14.98
N ASP A 29 -6.70 1.60 -13.70
CA ASP A 29 -6.37 2.77 -12.89
C ASP A 29 -7.04 4.07 -13.39
N PHE A 30 -7.23 5.00 -12.46
CA PHE A 30 -7.62 6.38 -12.71
C PHE A 30 -7.00 7.27 -11.63
N GLY A 31 -5.75 7.63 -11.85
CA GLY A 31 -4.89 8.26 -10.86
C GLY A 31 -4.80 9.78 -10.95
N GLU A 32 -4.38 10.40 -9.86
CA GLU A 32 -3.94 11.80 -9.83
C GLU A 32 -2.54 11.93 -10.43
N GLN A 33 -2.27 13.08 -11.05
CA GLN A 33 -0.91 13.44 -11.47
C GLN A 33 -0.06 13.78 -10.25
N LEU A 34 1.19 13.34 -10.25
CA LEU A 34 2.13 13.68 -9.20
C LEU A 34 2.49 15.18 -9.22
N PRO A 35 2.92 15.76 -8.09
CA PRO A 35 3.42 17.12 -8.04
C PRO A 35 4.58 17.33 -9.04
N GLY A 36 4.53 18.44 -9.78
CA GLY A 36 5.52 18.73 -10.83
C GLY A 36 5.18 18.19 -12.24
N ALA A 37 4.15 17.38 -12.39
CA ALA A 37 3.63 17.05 -13.71
C ALA A 37 3.00 18.28 -14.37
N GLU A 38 3.07 18.36 -15.72
CA GLU A 38 2.38 19.41 -16.45
C GLU A 38 0.90 19.42 -16.08
N LYS A 39 0.34 20.61 -15.77
CA LYS A 39 -1.10 20.75 -15.56
C LYS A 39 -1.80 20.48 -16.88
N LYS A 40 -2.42 19.34 -16.99
CA LYS A 40 -3.30 18.99 -18.11
C LYS A 40 -4.75 19.26 -17.72
N GLU A 41 -5.57 19.56 -18.70
CA GLU A 41 -7.01 19.65 -18.49
C GLU A 41 -7.58 18.33 -17.95
N PRO A 42 -8.69 18.39 -17.20
CA PRO A 42 -9.36 17.19 -16.73
C PRO A 42 -9.63 16.23 -17.87
N LEU A 43 -9.30 14.97 -17.71
CA LEU A 43 -9.57 13.94 -18.70
C LEU A 43 -11.09 13.73 -18.81
N LYS A 44 -11.61 13.78 -20.03
CA LYS A 44 -12.98 13.40 -20.35
C LYS A 44 -12.94 12.16 -21.21
N ILE A 45 -13.22 10.99 -20.59
CA ILE A 45 -13.07 9.68 -21.20
C ILE A 45 -14.43 9.00 -21.25
N ASP A 46 -14.91 8.73 -22.47
CA ASP A 46 -16.17 8.04 -22.70
C ASP A 46 -16.12 6.63 -22.13
N GLY A 47 -17.16 6.27 -21.36
CA GLY A 47 -17.25 4.98 -20.67
C GLY A 47 -16.53 4.91 -19.32
N LEU A 48 -15.80 5.98 -18.91
CA LEU A 48 -15.15 6.07 -17.60
C LEU A 48 -15.79 7.12 -16.70
N ASN A 49 -15.66 8.39 -17.06
CA ASN A 49 -16.21 9.52 -16.31
C ASN A 49 -17.22 10.34 -17.11
N TYR A 50 -17.47 9.93 -18.33
CA TYR A 50 -18.39 10.56 -19.25
C TYR A 50 -19.12 9.48 -20.07
N GLY A 51 -20.32 9.80 -20.59
CA GLY A 51 -21.08 8.95 -21.49
C GLY A 51 -21.70 7.70 -20.82
N ASP A 52 -21.99 6.70 -21.64
CA ASP A 52 -22.58 5.43 -21.18
C ASP A 52 -21.50 4.49 -20.62
N VAL A 53 -21.66 4.08 -19.38
CA VAL A 53 -20.74 3.17 -18.66
C VAL A 53 -21.28 1.74 -18.53
N SER A 54 -22.43 1.42 -19.11
CA SER A 54 -23.11 0.12 -18.95
C SER A 54 -22.27 -1.07 -19.42
N LYS A 55 -21.39 -0.83 -20.42
CA LYS A 55 -20.47 -1.80 -21.00
C LYS A 55 -19.03 -1.64 -20.52
N SER A 56 -18.83 -0.86 -19.46
CA SER A 56 -17.49 -0.51 -18.95
C SER A 56 -17.25 -1.03 -17.54
N ALA A 57 -15.96 -1.20 -17.20
CA ALA A 57 -15.51 -1.43 -15.83
C ALA A 57 -14.13 -0.81 -15.62
N LEU A 58 -13.86 -0.36 -14.39
CA LEU A 58 -12.56 0.11 -13.93
C LEU A 58 -11.97 -0.91 -12.95
N LEU A 59 -10.74 -1.32 -13.17
CA LEU A 59 -9.97 -2.15 -12.25
C LEU A 59 -8.83 -1.31 -11.67
N ILE A 60 -8.69 -1.33 -10.36
CA ILE A 60 -7.63 -0.62 -9.65
C ILE A 60 -6.52 -1.61 -9.30
N SER A 61 -5.30 -1.30 -9.74
CA SER A 61 -4.13 -2.13 -9.49
C SER A 61 -3.69 -2.06 -8.02
N HIS A 62 -3.70 -0.87 -7.43
CA HIS A 62 -3.33 -0.63 -6.03
C HIS A 62 -3.79 0.76 -5.54
N TYR A 63 -3.62 1.05 -4.23
CA TYR A 63 -4.21 2.23 -3.58
C TYR A 63 -3.34 3.50 -3.55
N HIS A 64 -2.26 3.61 -4.32
CA HIS A 64 -1.55 4.89 -4.41
C HIS A 64 -2.35 5.93 -5.18
N GLY A 65 -2.23 7.20 -4.79
CA GLY A 65 -3.04 8.29 -5.33
C GLY A 65 -2.90 8.47 -6.84
N ASP A 66 -1.74 8.18 -7.40
CA ASP A 66 -1.47 8.23 -8.83
C ASP A 66 -2.09 7.07 -9.64
N HIS A 67 -2.77 6.13 -8.96
CA HIS A 67 -3.55 5.03 -9.56
C HIS A 67 -5.04 5.07 -9.22
N ILE A 68 -5.44 5.59 -8.04
CA ILE A 68 -6.84 5.63 -7.60
C ILE A 68 -7.36 7.05 -7.30
N GLY A 69 -6.50 8.06 -7.23
CA GLY A 69 -6.84 9.37 -6.68
C GLY A 69 -7.96 10.12 -7.38
N LYS A 70 -8.33 9.73 -8.60
CA LYS A 70 -9.45 10.29 -9.37
C LYS A 70 -10.76 9.47 -9.27
N ILE A 71 -10.87 8.60 -8.28
CA ILE A 71 -11.99 7.68 -8.12
C ILE A 71 -13.35 8.40 -8.01
N CYS A 72 -13.41 9.58 -7.38
CA CYS A 72 -14.63 10.37 -7.27
C CYS A 72 -15.02 11.06 -8.57
N GLU A 73 -14.10 11.23 -9.52
CA GLU A 73 -14.39 11.78 -10.85
C GLU A 73 -15.00 10.74 -11.80
N THR A 74 -15.07 9.45 -11.41
CA THR A 74 -15.70 8.40 -12.24
C THR A 74 -17.21 8.57 -12.28
N ASN A 75 -17.84 8.09 -13.37
CA ASN A 75 -19.31 8.02 -13.42
C ASN A 75 -19.84 7.21 -12.24
N ALA A 76 -20.92 7.70 -11.60
CA ALA A 76 -21.50 7.10 -10.39
C ALA A 76 -21.96 5.63 -10.59
N ASN A 77 -22.34 5.27 -11.81
CA ASN A 77 -22.84 3.94 -12.18
C ASN A 77 -21.74 3.00 -12.72
N LEU A 78 -20.49 3.49 -12.82
CA LEU A 78 -19.38 2.66 -13.31
C LEU A 78 -19.08 1.53 -12.31
N ARG A 79 -18.96 0.31 -12.83
CA ARG A 79 -18.50 -0.85 -12.05
C ARG A 79 -17.01 -0.72 -11.79
N ILE A 80 -16.63 -0.71 -10.52
CA ILE A 80 -15.25 -0.59 -10.10
C ILE A 80 -14.84 -1.83 -9.31
N TYR A 81 -13.62 -2.30 -9.51
CA TYR A 81 -13.08 -3.50 -8.88
C TYR A 81 -11.70 -3.23 -8.29
N MET A 82 -11.44 -3.77 -7.10
CA MET A 82 -10.15 -3.65 -6.41
C MET A 82 -9.86 -4.90 -5.57
N GLY A 83 -8.59 -5.18 -5.25
CA GLY A 83 -8.21 -6.22 -4.30
C GLY A 83 -8.84 -5.98 -2.93
N LYS A 84 -9.35 -7.05 -2.29
CA LYS A 84 -10.12 -6.91 -1.05
C LYS A 84 -9.32 -6.24 0.07
N THR A 85 -8.11 -6.72 0.33
CA THR A 85 -7.28 -6.19 1.43
C THR A 85 -6.76 -4.79 1.10
N ALA A 86 -6.44 -4.52 -0.18
CA ALA A 86 -6.08 -3.19 -0.65
C ALA A 86 -7.20 -2.18 -0.39
N LEU A 87 -8.47 -2.55 -0.67
CA LEU A 87 -9.63 -1.72 -0.43
C LEU A 87 -9.84 -1.44 1.06
N GLU A 88 -9.68 -2.45 1.93
CA GLU A 88 -9.80 -2.29 3.39
C GLU A 88 -8.71 -1.34 3.94
N ILE A 89 -7.47 -1.46 3.45
CA ILE A 89 -6.36 -0.55 3.81
C ILE A 89 -6.66 0.87 3.31
N TYR A 90 -7.10 1.02 2.06
CA TYR A 90 -7.42 2.31 1.47
C TYR A 90 -8.57 3.00 2.22
N LYS A 91 -9.63 2.25 2.58
CA LYS A 91 -10.71 2.77 3.42
C LYS A 91 -10.20 3.26 4.78
N CYS A 92 -9.31 2.51 5.41
CA CYS A 92 -8.69 2.90 6.69
C CYS A 92 -7.87 4.21 6.54
N LEU A 93 -7.12 4.36 5.45
CA LEU A 93 -6.35 5.56 5.13
C LEU A 93 -7.28 6.77 4.94
N GLU A 94 -8.28 6.66 4.07
CA GLU A 94 -9.20 7.74 3.73
C GLU A 94 -10.05 8.16 4.94
N GLN A 95 -10.52 7.21 5.75
CA GLN A 95 -11.17 7.49 7.03
C GLN A 95 -10.25 8.26 7.98
N ARG A 96 -8.95 7.96 8.01
CA ARG A 96 -8.01 8.71 8.85
C ARG A 96 -7.80 10.13 8.33
N LEU A 97 -7.72 10.31 7.02
CA LEU A 97 -7.55 11.61 6.38
C LEU A 97 -8.81 12.49 6.45
N SER A 98 -10.00 11.90 6.54
CA SER A 98 -11.25 12.65 6.73
C SER A 98 -11.34 13.41 8.06
N PHE A 99 -10.41 13.19 9.00
CA PHE A 99 -10.32 13.93 10.27
C PHE A 99 -9.21 14.98 10.29
N ILE A 100 -8.63 15.36 9.15
CA ILE A 100 -7.65 16.43 9.09
C ILE A 100 -8.34 17.80 9.36
N PRO A 101 -7.63 18.79 9.96
CA PRO A 101 -8.24 20.06 10.30
C PRO A 101 -8.70 20.90 9.10
N LYS A 102 -8.08 20.74 7.94
CA LYS A 102 -8.40 21.50 6.73
C LYS A 102 -9.69 20.98 6.12
N LYS A 103 -10.77 21.77 6.23
CA LYS A 103 -12.14 21.38 5.90
C LYS A 103 -12.29 20.84 4.48
N GLU A 104 -11.76 21.55 3.46
CA GLU A 104 -11.88 21.16 2.05
C GLU A 104 -11.24 19.77 1.79
N GLU A 105 -10.05 19.54 2.33
CA GLU A 105 -9.36 18.23 2.21
C GLU A 105 -10.12 17.15 2.98
N SER A 106 -10.64 17.47 4.17
CA SER A 106 -11.48 16.55 4.96
C SER A 106 -12.73 16.11 4.20
N GLU A 107 -13.45 17.05 3.56
CA GLU A 107 -14.65 16.73 2.76
C GLU A 107 -14.31 15.85 1.54
N LYS A 108 -13.21 16.14 0.83
CA LYS A 108 -12.73 15.27 -0.26
C LYS A 108 -12.52 13.82 0.21
N HIS A 109 -11.88 13.63 1.36
CA HIS A 109 -11.66 12.29 1.90
C HIS A 109 -12.95 11.59 2.34
N LYS A 110 -13.95 12.32 2.83
CA LYS A 110 -15.29 11.77 3.12
C LYS A 110 -15.98 11.28 1.86
N GLU A 111 -15.94 12.07 0.79
CA GLU A 111 -16.49 11.69 -0.52
C GLU A 111 -15.82 10.42 -1.05
N ILE A 112 -14.50 10.30 -0.92
CA ILE A 112 -13.77 9.08 -1.28
C ILE A 112 -14.27 7.88 -0.45
N VAL A 113 -14.45 8.04 0.86
CA VAL A 113 -14.98 6.95 1.72
C VAL A 113 -16.34 6.47 1.25
N GLU A 114 -17.26 7.38 0.89
CA GLU A 114 -18.58 7.02 0.36
C GLU A 114 -18.47 6.30 -1.01
N ARG A 115 -17.54 6.74 -1.86
CA ARG A 115 -17.31 6.11 -3.17
C ARG A 115 -16.74 4.70 -3.03
N ILE A 116 -15.82 4.49 -2.10
CA ILE A 116 -15.17 3.20 -1.81
C ILE A 116 -16.20 2.12 -1.43
N GLU A 117 -17.27 2.46 -0.74
CA GLU A 117 -18.30 1.50 -0.32
C GLU A 117 -19.04 0.84 -1.50
N LYS A 118 -18.96 1.43 -2.70
CA LYS A 118 -19.56 0.91 -3.94
C LYS A 118 -18.59 0.08 -4.79
N ILE A 119 -17.35 -0.10 -4.34
CA ILE A 119 -16.33 -0.85 -5.07
C ILE A 119 -16.52 -2.36 -4.84
N ASN A 120 -16.54 -3.13 -5.93
CA ASN A 120 -16.53 -4.58 -5.87
C ASN A 120 -15.11 -5.09 -5.57
N THR A 121 -15.00 -6.19 -4.85
CA THR A 121 -13.70 -6.79 -4.56
C THR A 121 -13.44 -8.03 -5.42
N PHE A 122 -12.16 -8.27 -5.73
CA PHE A 122 -11.69 -9.50 -6.35
C PHE A 122 -10.57 -10.15 -5.51
N LYS A 123 -10.26 -11.39 -5.84
CA LYS A 123 -9.10 -12.14 -5.34
C LYS A 123 -8.16 -12.44 -6.48
N ALA A 124 -6.89 -12.71 -6.16
CA ALA A 124 -5.94 -13.21 -7.14
C ALA A 124 -6.49 -14.43 -7.87
N LEU A 125 -6.24 -14.52 -9.18
CA LEU A 125 -6.71 -15.57 -10.08
C LEU A 125 -8.23 -15.65 -10.29
N GLN A 126 -9.02 -14.80 -9.64
CA GLN A 126 -10.44 -14.71 -9.88
C GLN A 126 -10.71 -13.91 -11.16
N GLN A 127 -11.10 -14.59 -12.21
CA GLN A 127 -11.38 -13.94 -13.50
C GLN A 127 -12.61 -13.00 -13.39
N ILE A 128 -12.43 -11.78 -13.89
CA ILE A 128 -13.49 -10.75 -14.01
C ILE A 128 -13.86 -10.66 -15.50
N LYS A 129 -15.16 -10.69 -15.82
CA LYS A 129 -15.63 -10.58 -17.20
C LYS A 129 -16.39 -9.28 -17.43
N VAL A 130 -16.03 -8.59 -18.50
CA VAL A 130 -16.71 -7.39 -19.00
C VAL A 130 -17.05 -7.64 -20.46
N GLY A 131 -18.23 -8.16 -20.70
CA GLY A 131 -18.61 -8.69 -22.01
C GLY A 131 -17.67 -9.82 -22.46
N LYS A 132 -16.97 -9.61 -23.58
CA LYS A 132 -15.99 -10.57 -24.11
C LYS A 132 -14.55 -10.35 -23.61
N ILE A 133 -14.33 -9.32 -22.81
CA ILE A 133 -13.03 -9.07 -22.18
C ILE A 133 -12.96 -9.84 -20.87
N ALA A 134 -11.93 -10.67 -20.71
CA ALA A 134 -11.66 -11.40 -19.47
C ALA A 134 -10.38 -10.88 -18.83
N VAL A 135 -10.42 -10.57 -17.54
CA VAL A 135 -9.29 -10.03 -16.78
C VAL A 135 -8.96 -10.94 -15.62
N THR A 136 -7.73 -11.41 -15.55
CA THR A 136 -7.23 -12.25 -14.46
C THR A 136 -6.22 -11.46 -13.62
N PRO A 137 -6.55 -11.10 -12.36
CA PRO A 137 -5.63 -10.42 -11.46
C PRO A 137 -4.54 -11.38 -10.96
N LEU A 138 -3.28 -10.95 -10.98
CA LEU A 138 -2.15 -11.67 -10.42
C LEU A 138 -1.47 -10.80 -9.36
N PHE A 139 -1.11 -11.37 -8.22
CA PHE A 139 -0.34 -10.62 -7.21
C PHE A 139 0.99 -10.15 -7.75
N VAL A 140 1.37 -8.93 -7.39
CA VAL A 140 2.69 -8.37 -7.66
C VAL A 140 3.30 -7.79 -6.38
N ASP A 141 4.63 -7.79 -6.30
CA ASP A 141 5.36 -7.13 -5.22
C ASP A 141 5.40 -5.62 -5.48
N HIS A 142 4.86 -4.85 -4.56
CA HIS A 142 4.89 -3.38 -4.57
C HIS A 142 4.85 -2.85 -3.14
N SER A 143 5.13 -1.54 -2.93
CA SER A 143 5.04 -0.90 -1.61
C SER A 143 3.60 -0.84 -1.08
N ALA A 144 2.61 -0.67 -1.95
CA ALA A 144 1.22 -0.90 -1.62
C ALA A 144 0.96 -2.40 -1.42
N PHE A 145 0.36 -2.76 -0.30
CA PHE A 145 -0.02 -4.15 -0.03
C PHE A 145 -1.21 -4.56 -0.87
N ASP A 146 -1.23 -5.83 -1.32
CA ASP A 146 -2.31 -6.37 -2.15
C ASP A 146 -2.40 -5.67 -3.52
N ALA A 147 -1.24 -5.41 -4.15
CA ALA A 147 -1.11 -4.87 -5.50
C ALA A 147 -1.21 -5.96 -6.57
N TYR A 148 -1.69 -5.59 -7.75
CA TYR A 148 -1.99 -6.51 -8.84
C TYR A 148 -1.48 -6.04 -10.19
N MET A 149 -1.00 -7.01 -10.97
CA MET A 149 -0.93 -6.97 -12.43
C MET A 149 -2.14 -7.69 -13.00
N PHE A 150 -2.45 -7.46 -14.27
CA PHE A 150 -3.61 -8.03 -14.94
C PHE A 150 -3.23 -8.73 -16.24
N VAL A 151 -3.63 -9.99 -16.38
CA VAL A 151 -3.67 -10.66 -17.69
C VAL A 151 -5.05 -10.43 -18.27
N ILE A 152 -5.10 -9.76 -19.44
CA ILE A 152 -6.34 -9.33 -20.10
C ILE A 152 -6.45 -10.07 -21.43
N GLU A 153 -7.56 -10.74 -21.63
CA GLU A 153 -7.86 -11.53 -22.84
C GLU A 153 -9.03 -10.88 -23.57
N ALA A 154 -8.77 -10.49 -24.82
CA ALA A 154 -9.77 -9.84 -25.67
C ALA A 154 -9.49 -10.13 -27.15
N ASN A 155 -10.49 -10.52 -27.91
CA ASN A 155 -10.41 -10.78 -29.35
C ASN A 155 -9.22 -11.70 -29.75
N GLY A 156 -9.03 -12.80 -29.02
CA GLY A 156 -7.95 -13.76 -29.27
C GLY A 156 -6.54 -13.27 -28.94
N LYS A 157 -6.41 -12.09 -28.33
CA LYS A 157 -5.14 -11.49 -27.89
C LYS A 157 -5.01 -11.48 -26.38
N ARG A 158 -3.79 -11.57 -25.90
CA ARG A 158 -3.45 -11.54 -24.46
C ARG A 158 -2.53 -10.37 -24.16
N ILE A 159 -2.92 -9.55 -23.20
CA ILE A 159 -2.20 -8.37 -22.75
C ILE A 159 -1.79 -8.61 -21.29
N LEU A 160 -0.54 -8.28 -20.95
CA LEU A 160 -0.10 -8.14 -19.58
C LEU A 160 0.01 -6.65 -19.24
N HIS A 161 -0.81 -6.18 -18.29
CA HIS A 161 -0.65 -4.86 -17.68
C HIS A 161 -0.02 -5.04 -16.31
N THR A 162 1.19 -4.52 -16.08
CA THR A 162 1.95 -4.83 -14.87
C THR A 162 1.46 -4.10 -13.63
N GLY A 163 0.71 -2.99 -13.78
CA GLY A 163 0.63 -2.02 -12.70
C GLY A 163 2.04 -1.60 -12.27
N ASP A 164 2.19 -1.10 -11.07
CA ASP A 164 3.49 -0.84 -10.47
C ASP A 164 4.03 -2.09 -9.77
N PHE A 165 5.33 -2.35 -9.92
CA PHE A 165 5.96 -3.50 -9.29
C PHE A 165 7.41 -3.23 -8.87
N ARG A 166 7.90 -4.04 -7.96
CA ARG A 166 9.31 -4.02 -7.52
C ARG A 166 9.84 -5.45 -7.39
N GLY A 167 11.18 -5.58 -7.37
CA GLY A 167 11.86 -6.88 -7.28
C GLY A 167 12.57 -7.14 -5.95
N HIS A 168 12.32 -6.34 -4.90
CA HIS A 168 13.11 -6.39 -3.65
C HIS A 168 12.28 -6.53 -2.37
N GLY A 169 10.95 -6.59 -2.45
CA GLY A 169 10.07 -6.89 -1.32
C GLY A 169 9.98 -8.38 -1.02
N PHE A 170 9.22 -8.75 -0.01
CA PHE A 170 9.06 -10.17 0.38
C PHE A 170 8.36 -11.02 -0.66
N ARG A 171 7.50 -10.42 -1.49
CA ARG A 171 6.72 -11.11 -2.52
C ARG A 171 7.45 -11.18 -3.88
N SER A 172 8.58 -10.51 -4.03
CA SER A 172 9.33 -10.44 -5.30
C SER A 172 9.71 -11.81 -5.88
N LYS A 173 9.99 -12.80 -5.02
CA LYS A 173 10.30 -14.18 -5.42
C LYS A 173 9.14 -14.86 -6.15
N GLY A 174 7.91 -14.40 -5.97
CA GLY A 174 6.72 -14.92 -6.65
C GLY A 174 6.51 -14.37 -8.06
N LEU A 175 7.19 -13.30 -8.46
CA LEU A 175 6.96 -12.62 -9.74
C LEU A 175 7.21 -13.57 -10.94
N LEU A 176 8.43 -14.08 -11.08
CA LEU A 176 8.76 -14.95 -12.21
C LEU A 176 7.95 -16.26 -12.24
N PRO A 177 7.73 -16.98 -11.13
CA PRO A 177 6.83 -18.13 -11.09
C PRO A 177 5.40 -17.79 -11.54
N SER A 178 4.84 -16.65 -11.10
CA SER A 178 3.49 -16.21 -11.49
C SER A 178 3.43 -15.91 -12.99
N LEU A 179 4.40 -15.18 -13.54
CA LEU A 179 4.46 -14.90 -14.98
C LEU A 179 4.56 -16.19 -15.79
N LYS A 180 5.43 -17.11 -15.42
CA LYS A 180 5.60 -18.41 -16.09
C LYS A 180 4.33 -19.27 -16.04
N SER A 181 3.55 -19.18 -14.99
CA SER A 181 2.34 -20.00 -14.81
C SER A 181 1.13 -19.39 -15.51
N TYR A 182 0.93 -18.08 -15.44
CA TYR A 182 -0.33 -17.43 -15.78
C TYR A 182 -0.22 -16.44 -16.94
N ALA A 183 0.95 -15.84 -17.19
CA ALA A 183 1.17 -14.87 -18.27
C ALA A 183 1.88 -15.52 -19.48
N LYS A 184 1.34 -16.66 -19.94
CA LYS A 184 1.86 -17.35 -21.13
C LYS A 184 1.27 -16.75 -22.40
N ASN A 185 2.04 -16.79 -23.51
CA ASN A 185 1.60 -16.36 -24.84
C ASN A 185 1.04 -14.92 -24.83
N ILE A 186 1.76 -14.01 -24.21
CA ILE A 186 1.40 -12.58 -24.16
C ILE A 186 1.75 -11.94 -25.51
N ASP A 187 0.76 -11.30 -26.14
CA ASP A 187 0.93 -10.53 -27.37
C ASP A 187 1.44 -9.11 -27.10
N TYR A 188 1.00 -8.49 -26.00
CA TYR A 188 1.34 -7.10 -25.65
C TYR A 188 1.63 -6.97 -24.16
N ILE A 189 2.63 -6.15 -23.84
CA ILE A 189 2.96 -5.80 -22.44
C ILE A 189 2.82 -4.29 -22.30
N ILE A 190 2.04 -3.87 -21.26
CA ILE A 190 1.96 -2.50 -20.79
C ILE A 190 2.63 -2.47 -19.43
N SER A 191 3.80 -1.87 -19.34
CA SER A 191 4.64 -1.89 -18.15
C SER A 191 4.91 -0.48 -17.65
N GLU A 192 5.02 -0.32 -16.32
CA GLU A 192 5.62 0.86 -15.74
C GLU A 192 7.06 1.05 -16.23
N GLY A 193 7.54 2.30 -16.20
CA GLY A 193 8.89 2.68 -16.61
C GLY A 193 9.58 3.64 -15.65
N THR A 194 9.12 3.74 -14.40
CA THR A 194 9.60 4.71 -13.40
C THR A 194 11.12 4.70 -13.22
N ASN A 195 11.74 3.53 -13.33
CA ASN A 195 13.17 3.37 -13.13
C ASN A 195 13.99 3.20 -14.43
N ILE A 196 13.39 3.34 -15.61
CA ILE A 196 14.04 3.02 -16.88
C ILE A 196 15.27 3.88 -17.17
N GLN A 197 15.29 5.12 -16.68
CA GLN A 197 16.40 6.06 -16.83
C GLN A 197 17.35 6.10 -15.63
N ARG A 198 17.05 5.36 -14.56
CA ARG A 198 17.91 5.34 -13.37
C ARG A 198 19.09 4.39 -13.58
N PRO A 199 20.31 4.76 -13.15
CA PRO A 199 21.43 3.84 -13.24
C PRO A 199 21.17 2.58 -12.43
N ASN A 200 21.71 1.46 -12.91
CA ASN A 200 21.64 0.19 -12.20
C ASN A 200 22.28 0.34 -10.82
N ALA A 201 21.50 0.20 -9.78
CA ALA A 201 21.95 0.20 -8.40
C ALA A 201 21.55 -1.12 -7.72
N THR A 202 22.42 -1.63 -6.86
CA THR A 202 22.05 -2.76 -6.01
C THR A 202 21.08 -2.25 -4.95
N ILE A 203 19.82 -2.66 -5.07
CA ILE A 203 18.78 -2.31 -4.10
C ILE A 203 18.76 -3.37 -3.02
N GLN A 204 18.88 -2.93 -1.77
CA GLN A 204 18.78 -3.81 -0.62
C GLN A 204 17.37 -4.40 -0.51
N THR A 205 17.30 -5.72 -0.35
CA THR A 205 16.02 -6.42 -0.19
C THR A 205 15.41 -6.20 1.20
N GLU A 206 14.09 -6.38 1.31
CA GLU A 206 13.43 -6.30 2.63
C GLU A 206 13.96 -7.34 3.62
N GLN A 207 14.40 -8.52 3.16
CA GLN A 207 15.05 -9.52 4.01
C GLN A 207 16.41 -9.08 4.56
N GLU A 208 17.22 -8.41 3.74
CA GLU A 208 18.50 -7.86 4.17
C GLU A 208 18.30 -6.71 5.16
N LEU A 209 17.37 -5.79 4.86
CA LEU A 209 16.98 -4.72 5.78
C LEU A 209 16.47 -5.26 7.12
N GLN A 210 15.65 -6.32 7.11
CA GLN A 210 15.21 -6.96 8.34
C GLN A 210 16.40 -7.44 9.18
N LYS A 211 17.39 -8.09 8.57
CA LYS A 211 18.61 -8.55 9.27
C LYS A 211 19.42 -7.37 9.84
N ASP A 212 19.46 -6.26 9.13
CA ASP A 212 20.13 -5.05 9.62
C ASP A 212 19.42 -4.47 10.83
N PHE A 213 18.07 -4.41 10.79
CA PHE A 213 17.28 -4.03 11.95
C PHE A 213 17.43 -5.02 13.12
N GLU A 214 17.47 -6.33 12.87
CA GLU A 214 17.72 -7.34 13.91
C GLU A 214 19.03 -7.09 14.65
N ARG A 215 20.12 -6.82 13.91
CA ARG A 215 21.45 -6.48 14.49
C ARG A 215 21.41 -5.18 15.25
N SER A 216 20.75 -4.18 14.69
CA SER A 216 20.69 -2.85 15.29
C SER A 216 19.84 -2.81 16.56
N PHE A 217 18.66 -3.45 16.54
CA PHE A 217 17.78 -3.55 17.71
C PHE A 217 18.38 -4.44 18.82
N GLY A 218 19.26 -5.38 18.46
CA GLY A 218 20.04 -6.14 19.43
C GLY A 218 21.02 -5.25 20.22
N LYS A 219 21.61 -4.24 19.58
CA LYS A 219 22.56 -3.30 20.17
C LYS A 219 21.89 -2.14 20.89
N ASN A 220 20.79 -1.63 20.34
CA ASN A 220 20.09 -0.47 20.88
C ASN A 220 18.81 -0.90 21.61
N LYS A 221 18.51 -0.21 22.69
CA LYS A 221 17.37 -0.55 23.55
C LYS A 221 16.09 0.14 23.12
N TYR A 222 16.21 1.41 22.73
CA TYR A 222 15.09 2.27 22.34
C TYR A 222 15.22 2.62 20.86
N ASN A 223 14.35 2.08 20.04
CA ASN A 223 14.42 2.22 18.59
C ASN A 223 13.16 2.92 18.09
N PHE A 224 13.32 4.12 17.57
CA PHE A 224 12.25 4.88 16.92
C PHE A 224 12.41 4.78 15.41
N VAL A 225 11.37 4.39 14.69
CA VAL A 225 11.43 4.22 13.25
C VAL A 225 10.38 5.09 12.57
N LEU A 226 10.83 6.12 11.86
CA LEU A 226 9.97 6.94 11.00
C LEU A 226 9.69 6.16 9.72
N VAL A 227 8.44 5.71 9.56
CA VAL A 227 8.02 4.83 8.47
C VAL A 227 6.62 5.18 7.98
N SER A 228 6.38 5.01 6.66
CA SER A 228 5.03 5.11 6.10
C SER A 228 4.14 4.02 6.67
N SER A 229 2.96 4.40 7.16
CA SER A 229 1.99 3.45 7.75
C SER A 229 1.43 2.45 6.73
N THR A 230 1.55 2.73 5.45
CA THR A 230 1.10 1.88 4.35
C THR A 230 2.21 1.05 3.71
N ASN A 231 3.47 1.25 4.10
CA ASN A 231 4.57 0.36 3.69
C ASN A 231 4.58 -0.90 4.57
N VAL A 232 3.63 -1.78 4.28
CA VAL A 232 3.32 -2.96 5.09
C VAL A 232 4.52 -3.89 5.22
N ASP A 233 5.22 -4.19 4.13
CA ASP A 233 6.39 -5.07 4.15
C ASP A 233 7.46 -4.56 5.13
N ARG A 234 7.77 -3.25 5.08
CA ARG A 234 8.72 -2.63 5.99
C ARG A 234 8.28 -2.74 7.46
N ILE A 235 7.00 -2.54 7.74
CA ILE A 235 6.48 -2.62 9.11
C ILE A 235 6.57 -4.06 9.64
N PHE A 236 6.26 -5.06 8.81
CA PHE A 236 6.43 -6.47 9.22
C PHE A 236 7.90 -6.86 9.39
N SER A 237 8.81 -6.33 8.56
CA SER A 237 10.27 -6.48 8.78
C SER A 237 10.68 -5.96 10.16
N LEU A 238 10.19 -4.78 10.54
CA LEU A 238 10.46 -4.18 11.85
C LEU A 238 9.86 -5.00 13.01
N TYR A 239 8.64 -5.53 12.83
CA TYR A 239 8.00 -6.41 13.80
C TYR A 239 8.82 -7.69 14.04
N HIS A 240 9.25 -8.36 12.96
CA HIS A 240 10.06 -9.57 13.07
C HIS A 240 11.46 -9.29 13.64
N ALA A 241 12.06 -8.16 13.26
CA ALA A 241 13.34 -7.73 13.85
C ALA A 241 13.20 -7.48 15.35
N SER A 242 12.11 -6.83 15.78
CA SER A 242 11.81 -6.61 17.21
C SER A 242 11.66 -7.92 17.97
N LYS A 243 10.92 -8.85 17.38
CA LYS A 243 10.72 -10.20 17.95
C LYS A 243 12.06 -10.93 18.12
N LYS A 244 12.91 -10.91 17.11
CA LYS A 244 14.23 -11.55 17.13
C LYS A 244 15.18 -10.90 18.15
N ALA A 245 15.13 -9.59 18.25
CA ALA A 245 15.94 -8.81 19.21
C ALA A 245 15.36 -8.81 20.65
N LYS A 246 14.24 -9.52 20.89
CA LYS A 246 13.53 -9.55 22.17
C LYS A 246 13.11 -8.15 22.65
N ARG A 247 12.64 -7.31 21.72
CA ARG A 247 12.09 -5.97 21.98
C ARG A 247 10.59 -5.95 21.86
N CYS A 248 9.92 -5.08 22.61
CA CYS A 248 8.51 -4.78 22.40
C CYS A 248 8.30 -4.09 21.05
N PHE A 249 7.12 -4.23 20.48
CA PHE A 249 6.75 -3.54 19.24
C PHE A 249 5.59 -2.58 19.52
N ILE A 250 5.75 -1.33 19.14
CA ILE A 250 4.84 -0.25 19.49
C ILE A 250 4.44 0.52 18.24
N CYS A 251 3.16 0.81 18.08
CA CYS A 251 2.66 1.69 17.03
C CYS A 251 1.44 2.49 17.51
N ASP A 252 1.00 3.48 16.75
CA ASP A 252 -0.24 4.19 17.06
C ASP A 252 -1.49 3.41 16.62
N SER A 253 -2.66 3.90 17.02
CA SER A 253 -3.95 3.25 16.75
C SER A 253 -4.27 3.15 15.25
N TYR A 254 -3.80 4.10 14.42
CA TYR A 254 -4.00 4.06 12.98
C TYR A 254 -3.14 2.95 12.34
N GLN A 255 -1.85 2.91 12.69
CA GLN A 255 -0.94 1.85 12.23
C GLN A 255 -1.43 0.47 12.69
N ALA A 256 -1.91 0.37 13.94
CA ALA A 256 -2.47 -0.87 14.47
C ALA A 256 -3.68 -1.38 13.67
N LYS A 257 -4.55 -0.49 13.19
CA LYS A 257 -5.68 -0.88 12.33
C LYS A 257 -5.22 -1.48 11.01
N ILE A 258 -4.25 -0.86 10.33
CA ILE A 258 -3.69 -1.39 9.08
C ILE A 258 -3.06 -2.77 9.32
N LEU A 259 -2.23 -2.89 10.35
CA LEU A 259 -1.58 -4.16 10.69
C LEU A 259 -2.58 -5.27 11.02
N LYS A 260 -3.68 -4.92 11.69
CA LYS A 260 -4.76 -5.86 11.98
C LYS A 260 -5.44 -6.35 10.71
N ILE A 261 -5.79 -5.46 9.79
CA ILE A 261 -6.36 -5.83 8.47
C ILE A 261 -5.48 -6.85 7.77
N VAL A 262 -4.18 -6.58 7.68
CA VAL A 262 -3.23 -7.48 7.01
C VAL A 262 -3.06 -8.80 7.75
N SER A 263 -2.91 -8.74 9.07
CA SER A 263 -2.69 -9.94 9.90
C SER A 263 -3.91 -10.88 9.91
N GLU A 264 -5.12 -10.36 9.93
CA GLU A 264 -6.35 -11.17 9.82
C GLU A 264 -6.48 -11.85 8.44
N ASN A 265 -5.94 -11.26 7.40
CA ASN A 265 -5.93 -11.80 6.04
C ASN A 265 -4.64 -12.56 5.67
N HIS A 266 -3.70 -12.75 6.61
CA HIS A 266 -2.35 -13.29 6.32
C HIS A 266 -2.34 -14.65 5.60
N LYS A 267 -3.34 -15.51 5.84
CA LYS A 267 -3.45 -16.84 5.20
C LYS A 267 -3.54 -16.76 3.66
N GLN A 268 -3.98 -15.63 3.11
CA GLN A 268 -4.05 -15.42 1.65
C GLN A 268 -2.68 -15.04 1.06
N TYR A 269 -1.72 -14.65 1.89
CA TYR A 269 -0.42 -14.11 1.48
C TYR A 269 0.74 -14.96 2.00
N SER A 270 0.99 -14.91 3.32
CA SER A 270 2.07 -15.64 3.99
C SER A 270 1.92 -15.52 5.50
N SER A 271 2.38 -16.54 6.23
CA SER A 271 2.51 -16.50 7.70
C SER A 271 3.45 -15.38 8.19
N PHE A 272 4.29 -14.83 7.33
CA PHE A 272 5.10 -13.65 7.60
C PHE A 272 4.27 -12.47 8.05
N TYR A 273 3.06 -12.27 7.48
CA TYR A 273 2.17 -11.16 7.81
C TYR A 273 1.26 -11.42 9.02
N ASN A 274 1.60 -12.40 9.86
CA ASN A 274 0.87 -12.66 11.10
C ASN A 274 1.54 -11.96 12.28
N ILE A 275 0.74 -11.23 13.07
CA ILE A 275 1.15 -10.65 14.35
C ILE A 275 0.56 -11.49 15.48
N ASP A 276 1.41 -11.89 16.42
CA ASP A 276 0.99 -12.58 17.63
C ASP A 276 0.45 -11.60 18.67
N TYR A 277 -0.81 -11.19 18.51
CA TYR A 277 -1.50 -10.33 19.48
C TYR A 277 -1.77 -11.03 20.83
N ALA A 278 -1.67 -12.35 20.89
CA ALA A 278 -1.87 -13.11 22.12
C ALA A 278 -0.64 -13.08 23.03
N ASN A 279 0.54 -12.71 22.53
CA ASN A 279 1.75 -12.60 23.34
C ASN A 279 1.62 -11.50 24.40
N LYS A 280 1.34 -11.88 25.65
CA LYS A 280 1.23 -10.98 26.81
C LYS A 280 2.36 -11.18 27.82
N THR A 281 3.22 -12.17 27.64
CA THR A 281 4.16 -12.64 28.64
C THR A 281 5.61 -12.33 28.32
N THR A 282 6.02 -12.40 27.05
CA THR A 282 7.41 -12.19 26.67
C THR A 282 7.59 -10.83 25.95
N PRO A 283 8.75 -10.16 26.10
CA PRO A 283 9.00 -8.88 25.39
C PRO A 283 9.17 -9.08 23.88
N ALA A 284 9.49 -10.29 23.42
CA ALA A 284 9.83 -10.60 22.04
C ALA A 284 8.65 -10.34 21.08
N GLY A 285 8.58 -9.13 20.50
CA GLY A 285 7.51 -8.69 19.62
C GLY A 285 6.16 -8.47 20.32
N ARG A 286 6.15 -8.33 21.67
CA ARG A 286 4.92 -7.97 22.39
C ARG A 286 4.37 -6.66 21.85
N PHE A 287 3.11 -6.71 21.43
CA PHE A 287 2.49 -5.63 20.67
C PHE A 287 1.77 -4.65 21.61
N PHE A 288 2.08 -3.37 21.46
CA PHE A 288 1.43 -2.28 22.18
C PHE A 288 0.90 -1.23 21.22
N VAL A 289 -0.22 -0.65 21.57
CA VAL A 289 -0.83 0.45 20.84
C VAL A 289 -0.78 1.72 21.68
N LEU A 290 -0.15 2.76 21.13
CA LEU A 290 -0.17 4.08 21.74
C LEU A 290 -1.57 4.69 21.61
N ASN A 291 -2.10 5.14 22.71
CA ASN A 291 -3.30 5.97 22.75
C ASN A 291 -2.90 7.40 23.14
N PRO A 292 -3.52 8.44 22.54
CA PRO A 292 -3.28 9.80 22.97
C PRO A 292 -3.74 9.96 24.43
N ASN A 293 -2.95 10.67 25.22
CA ASN A 293 -3.36 11.08 26.55
C ASN A 293 -4.46 12.18 26.49
N ARG A 294 -4.88 12.70 27.63
CA ARG A 294 -5.93 13.74 27.72
C ARG A 294 -5.61 15.02 26.93
N GLU A 295 -4.33 15.29 26.68
CA GLU A 295 -3.82 16.45 25.94
C GLU A 295 -3.51 16.12 24.47
N ASN A 296 -3.90 14.95 23.98
CA ASN A 296 -3.57 14.43 22.65
C ASN A 296 -2.07 14.20 22.37
N PHE A 297 -1.25 14.13 23.39
CA PHE A 297 0.15 13.71 23.27
C PHE A 297 0.30 12.22 23.53
N TYR A 298 1.26 11.58 22.90
CA TYR A 298 1.62 10.21 23.23
C TYR A 298 2.54 10.20 24.47
N SER A 299 2.21 9.34 25.42
CA SER A 299 3.05 9.06 26.59
C SER A 299 2.89 7.60 26.99
N PHE A 300 3.83 7.08 27.75
CA PHE A 300 3.67 5.80 28.41
C PHE A 300 2.98 6.00 29.76
N ASP A 301 2.02 5.13 30.07
CA ASP A 301 1.43 5.08 31.40
C ASP A 301 2.40 4.53 32.44
N GLY A 302 2.07 4.74 33.72
CA GLY A 302 2.96 4.45 34.85
C GLY A 302 3.38 2.98 34.98
N GLU A 303 2.56 2.02 34.52
CA GLU A 303 2.87 0.58 34.57
C GLU A 303 3.64 0.12 33.32
N LEU A 304 3.32 0.68 32.17
CA LEU A 304 3.94 0.30 30.91
C LEU A 304 5.39 0.80 30.79
N LYS A 305 5.66 2.01 31.29
CA LYS A 305 7.00 2.64 31.19
C LYS A 305 8.12 1.79 31.80
N PRO A 306 8.04 1.32 33.06
CA PRO A 306 9.06 0.45 33.65
C PRO A 306 9.29 -0.85 32.86
N TYR A 307 8.22 -1.42 32.28
CA TYR A 307 8.31 -2.62 31.46
C TYR A 307 9.12 -2.33 30.16
N LEU A 308 8.79 -1.25 29.47
CA LEU A 308 9.47 -0.86 28.25
C LEU A 308 10.92 -0.45 28.52
N GLU A 309 11.19 0.22 29.64
CA GLU A 309 12.55 0.57 30.08
C GLU A 309 13.36 -0.68 30.44
N LYS A 310 12.75 -1.72 30.98
CA LYS A 310 13.44 -3.00 31.26
C LYS A 310 13.84 -3.72 29.98
N TYR A 311 12.92 -3.86 29.02
CA TYR A 311 13.09 -4.76 27.87
C TYR A 311 13.47 -4.04 26.57
N GLY A 312 13.22 -2.72 26.48
CA GLY A 312 13.38 -1.94 25.27
C GLY A 312 12.29 -2.18 24.22
N PHE A 313 12.32 -1.37 23.19
CA PHE A 313 11.28 -1.39 22.18
C PHE A 313 11.75 -1.00 20.76
N CYS A 314 10.95 -1.34 19.78
CA CYS A 314 10.86 -0.70 18.48
C CYS A 314 9.51 0.02 18.39
N MET A 315 9.54 1.33 18.21
CA MET A 315 8.35 2.17 18.07
C MET A 315 8.27 2.74 16.68
N LEU A 316 7.15 2.50 16.02
CA LEU A 316 6.83 3.18 14.76
C LEU A 316 6.38 4.60 15.06
N ILE A 317 7.03 5.56 14.41
CA ILE A 317 6.65 6.97 14.48
C ILE A 317 6.29 7.50 13.10
N ARG A 318 5.58 8.61 13.07
CA ARG A 318 5.22 9.36 11.86
C ARG A 318 5.69 10.80 12.01
N SER A 319 5.80 11.53 10.90
CA SER A 319 6.08 12.98 10.90
C SER A 319 4.89 13.75 11.51
N ASN A 320 4.81 13.71 12.84
CA ASN A 320 3.74 14.32 13.62
C ASN A 320 4.27 14.71 14.99
N SER A 321 4.02 15.95 15.41
CA SER A 321 4.47 16.52 16.69
C SER A 321 4.02 15.73 17.93
N ARG A 322 2.97 14.91 17.83
CA ARG A 322 2.51 14.05 18.94
C ARG A 322 3.54 13.05 19.43
N PHE A 323 4.51 12.67 18.58
CA PHE A 323 5.61 11.78 18.98
C PHE A 323 6.77 12.51 19.66
N GLN A 324 6.82 13.85 19.59
CA GLN A 324 7.94 14.63 20.12
C GLN A 324 8.19 14.39 21.61
N PRO A 325 7.16 14.37 22.50
CA PRO A 325 7.40 14.11 23.92
C PRO A 325 8.10 12.78 24.22
N LEU A 326 7.74 11.72 23.47
CA LEU A 326 8.38 10.42 23.61
C LEU A 326 9.82 10.42 23.08
N LEU A 327 10.07 11.13 21.98
CA LEU A 327 11.43 11.29 21.45
C LEU A 327 12.32 12.05 22.43
N ASP A 328 11.83 13.15 23.00
CA ASP A 328 12.57 13.99 23.96
C ASP A 328 12.90 13.22 25.25
N GLU A 329 11.99 12.38 25.72
CA GLU A 329 12.17 11.56 26.91
C GLU A 329 13.33 10.58 26.79
N TYR A 330 13.58 10.04 25.59
CA TYR A 330 14.65 9.06 25.35
C TYR A 330 15.87 9.63 24.62
N ALA A 331 15.85 10.92 24.21
CA ALA A 331 16.87 11.54 23.37
C ALA A 331 18.27 11.53 24.01
N GLN A 332 18.34 11.62 25.34
CA GLN A 332 19.60 11.68 26.08
C GLN A 332 20.24 10.31 26.36
N SER A 333 19.55 9.23 26.00
CA SER A 333 20.07 7.88 26.22
C SER A 333 20.95 7.42 25.06
N ASP A 334 22.18 7.01 25.33
CA ASP A 334 23.09 6.41 24.35
C ASP A 334 22.53 5.11 23.74
N ALA A 335 21.56 4.50 24.40
CA ALA A 335 20.86 3.30 23.93
C ALA A 335 19.72 3.62 22.95
N THR A 336 19.48 4.88 22.60
CA THR A 336 18.43 5.33 21.68
C THR A 336 18.97 5.46 20.26
N ARG A 337 18.15 5.02 19.30
CA ARG A 337 18.37 5.24 17.86
C ARG A 337 17.09 5.63 17.16
N VAL A 338 17.21 6.57 16.23
CA VAL A 338 16.15 7.00 15.33
C VAL A 338 16.52 6.60 13.92
N TYR A 339 15.60 5.93 13.24
CA TYR A 339 15.78 5.44 11.86
C TYR A 339 14.83 6.19 10.94
N TYR A 340 15.37 6.70 9.84
CA TYR A 340 14.57 7.25 8.75
C TYR A 340 14.33 6.17 7.71
N SER A 341 13.09 5.79 7.52
CA SER A 341 12.67 4.71 6.61
C SER A 341 11.50 5.13 5.72
N ILE A 342 11.59 6.34 5.17
CA ILE A 342 10.65 6.90 4.21
C ILE A 342 11.40 7.15 2.90
N TRP A 343 10.71 6.95 1.78
CA TRP A 343 11.26 7.31 0.48
C TRP A 343 11.43 8.84 0.41
N SER A 344 12.60 9.27 -0.03
CA SER A 344 12.97 10.69 -0.05
C SER A 344 12.69 11.39 -1.39
N GLY A 345 12.06 10.71 -2.37
CA GLY A 345 11.78 11.26 -3.70
C GLY A 345 12.72 10.76 -4.78
#